data_261d1471227ad9dbcc0d78be55ad75ed
#
_entry.id   261d1471227ad9dbcc0d78be55ad75ed
#
_cell.length_a   1.000
_cell.length_b   1.000
_cell.length_c   1.000
_cell.angle_alpha   90.00
_cell.angle_beta   90.00
_cell.angle_gamma   90.00
#
_symmetry.space_group_name_H-M   'P 1'
#
loop_
_entity.id
_entity.type
_entity.pdbx_description
1 polymer ?
#
loop_
_entity_poly.entity_id
_entity_poly.type
_entity_poly.pdbx_seq_one_letter_code
_entity_poly.pdbx_strand_id
1 'polypeptide(L)'
;MDCSGRCCIFVYKFSSLQTMKFTHFHVHSQYSILDGAASIPGLIEKAKADGQAALALTDHGNMFGIKLFYDTCRQKGIKPILGCEAYVARVSLYNKEKPVDRSGEHLIILAKNLTGYRNLVKLCSTAFCDGFYYRPRIDKTQLEKHHEGLIISSACLGGEIDQKIMAGDLEGAEKAALWYKNLFGEDYYLEVMRHPAADPKQRAEIYDNQQRCIQEKIKIARKLNIKLIATNDVHFLNEEDAEAHDLLICLNTRKDIDDPTRMRYTRQEWFKTTQEMIDLFPDLPEAIENTQEITDKVEEYELDSDPLMPVFPIPPELGTEEEYRQKFSQEDLFNEFTRDEKGNVVLTEEEANKKIKKLGGYDRLYRIKLEADYLKELTMKGVVKRYGENPSPEIMERIIFELHIMKTMGFPGYFLIVQDFIRAARDMGVIVGPGRGSAAGSAVAYCLGITNIDPIKYDLLFERFLNPDR
;
A
#
# COMPACT_ATOMS: atom_id res chain seq x y z
N MET A 1 -17.39 -57.95 -29.70
CA MET A 1 -16.33 -57.02 -30.11
C MET A 1 -16.75 -55.66 -29.60
N ASP A 2 -16.12 -55.29 -28.54
CA ASP A 2 -16.58 -54.20 -27.68
C ASP A 2 -15.68 -52.96 -27.97
N CYS A 3 -16.30 -51.91 -28.51
CA CYS A 3 -15.63 -50.65 -28.86
C CYS A 3 -16.17 -49.43 -28.06
N SER A 4 -16.80 -49.66 -26.90
CA SER A 4 -17.54 -48.60 -26.18
C SER A 4 -16.80 -47.94 -25.00
N GLY A 5 -15.60 -48.42 -24.62
CA GLY A 5 -14.95 -48.00 -23.37
C GLY A 5 -13.93 -46.82 -23.48
N ARG A 6 -13.40 -46.49 -24.67
CA ARG A 6 -12.30 -45.47 -24.79
C ARG A 6 -12.74 -44.08 -25.24
N CYS A 7 -13.94 -43.94 -25.81
CA CYS A 7 -14.40 -42.63 -26.30
C CYS A 7 -14.98 -41.75 -25.19
N CYS A 8 -15.58 -42.34 -24.15
CA CYS A 8 -16.20 -41.55 -23.08
C CYS A 8 -15.21 -40.89 -22.11
N ILE A 9 -14.01 -41.47 -21.91
CA ILE A 9 -13.01 -40.90 -21.00
C ILE A 9 -12.32 -39.62 -21.60
N PHE A 10 -12.21 -39.60 -22.94
CA PHE A 10 -11.62 -38.43 -23.62
C PHE A 10 -12.60 -37.26 -23.72
N VAL A 11 -13.90 -37.52 -23.88
CA VAL A 11 -14.93 -36.46 -23.95
C VAL A 11 -15.18 -35.84 -22.57
N TYR A 12 -15.09 -36.63 -21.49
CA TYR A 12 -15.26 -36.10 -20.13
C TYR A 12 -14.10 -35.20 -19.68
N LYS A 13 -12.87 -35.49 -20.13
CA LYS A 13 -11.70 -34.59 -19.85
C LYS A 13 -11.77 -33.27 -20.63
N PHE A 14 -12.34 -33.29 -21.85
CA PHE A 14 -12.43 -32.07 -22.68
C PHE A 14 -13.51 -31.09 -22.20
N SER A 15 -14.61 -31.58 -21.63
CA SER A 15 -15.67 -30.70 -21.13
C SER A 15 -15.37 -30.07 -19.78
N SER A 16 -14.46 -30.65 -18.95
CA SER A 16 -14.03 -30.05 -17.69
C SER A 16 -12.94 -28.98 -17.87
N LEU A 17 -12.13 -29.06 -18.93
CA LEU A 17 -11.07 -28.07 -19.21
C LEU A 17 -11.62 -26.72 -19.70
N GLN A 18 -12.80 -26.71 -20.35
CA GLN A 18 -13.43 -25.47 -20.85
C GLN A 18 -14.04 -24.58 -19.75
N THR A 19 -14.10 -25.04 -18.50
CA THR A 19 -14.64 -24.30 -17.36
C THR A 19 -13.58 -23.89 -16.32
N MET A 20 -12.32 -24.27 -16.55
CA MET A 20 -11.24 -23.90 -15.62
C MET A 20 -11.02 -22.40 -15.61
N LYS A 21 -10.96 -21.82 -14.43
CA LYS A 21 -10.60 -20.43 -14.21
C LYS A 21 -9.14 -20.37 -13.74
N PHE A 22 -8.48 -19.29 -14.09
CA PHE A 22 -7.10 -19.04 -13.70
C PHE A 22 -6.93 -17.59 -13.25
N THR A 23 -6.01 -17.37 -12.32
CA THR A 23 -5.60 -16.04 -11.86
C THR A 23 -4.08 -16.01 -11.71
N HIS A 24 -3.45 -15.00 -12.27
CA HIS A 24 -2.02 -14.77 -12.10
C HIS A 24 -1.73 -14.23 -10.69
N PHE A 25 -0.82 -14.90 -9.94
CA PHE A 25 -0.41 -14.51 -8.59
C PHE A 25 1.03 -14.06 -8.46
N HIS A 26 1.87 -14.29 -9.46
CA HIS A 26 3.26 -13.87 -9.52
C HIS A 26 3.42 -12.96 -10.74
N VAL A 27 3.33 -11.64 -10.49
CA VAL A 27 3.22 -10.62 -11.54
C VAL A 27 4.02 -9.38 -11.17
N HIS A 28 4.90 -8.96 -12.06
CA HIS A 28 5.73 -7.78 -11.95
C HIS A 28 5.26 -6.69 -12.91
N SER A 29 5.15 -5.47 -12.39
CA SER A 29 4.87 -4.29 -13.19
C SER A 29 6.14 -3.45 -13.43
N GLN A 30 5.98 -2.29 -14.07
CA GLN A 30 7.03 -1.28 -14.19
C GLN A 30 7.61 -0.81 -12.83
N TYR A 31 6.98 -1.15 -11.72
CA TYR A 31 7.49 -0.85 -10.37
C TYR A 31 8.46 -1.91 -9.83
N SER A 32 8.62 -3.04 -10.52
CA SER A 32 9.81 -3.89 -10.46
C SER A 32 10.90 -3.23 -11.30
N ILE A 33 11.46 -2.11 -10.79
CA ILE A 33 12.17 -1.08 -11.55
C ILE A 33 13.32 -1.63 -12.40
N LEU A 34 13.87 -2.77 -12.01
CA LEU A 34 15.07 -3.32 -12.64
C LEU A 34 14.77 -4.25 -13.82
N ASP A 35 13.58 -4.86 -13.86
CA ASP A 35 13.25 -5.94 -14.80
C ASP A 35 11.76 -6.00 -15.19
N GLY A 36 10.88 -5.26 -14.55
CA GLY A 36 9.48 -5.21 -14.93
C GLY A 36 9.23 -4.27 -16.12
N ALA A 37 8.66 -4.79 -17.21
CA ALA A 37 8.30 -4.02 -18.40
C ALA A 37 6.78 -3.91 -18.62
N ALA A 38 5.96 -4.55 -17.77
CA ALA A 38 4.51 -4.52 -17.89
C ALA A 38 3.90 -3.28 -17.20
N SER A 39 3.07 -2.52 -17.91
CA SER A 39 2.33 -1.42 -17.31
C SER A 39 1.12 -1.95 -16.52
N ILE A 40 0.81 -1.34 -15.36
CA ILE A 40 -0.34 -1.73 -14.54
C ILE A 40 -1.66 -1.69 -15.34
N PRO A 41 -2.00 -0.63 -16.10
CA PRO A 41 -3.21 -0.64 -16.92
C PRO A 41 -3.21 -1.77 -17.96
N GLY A 42 -2.06 -2.05 -18.61
CA GLY A 42 -1.94 -3.11 -19.60
C GLY A 42 -2.17 -4.51 -19.01
N LEU A 43 -1.62 -4.79 -17.82
CA LEU A 43 -1.86 -6.05 -17.09
C LEU A 43 -3.35 -6.26 -16.80
N ILE A 44 -4.02 -5.22 -16.31
CA ILE A 44 -5.44 -5.29 -15.95
C ILE A 44 -6.33 -5.45 -17.20
N GLU A 45 -5.99 -4.78 -18.30
CA GLU A 45 -6.73 -4.92 -19.56
C GLU A 45 -6.57 -6.33 -20.17
N LYS A 46 -5.37 -6.92 -20.12
CA LYS A 46 -5.15 -8.31 -20.54
C LYS A 46 -5.92 -9.31 -19.67
N ALA A 47 -5.87 -9.16 -18.33
CA ALA A 47 -6.63 -10.00 -17.41
C ALA A 47 -8.14 -9.93 -17.72
N LYS A 48 -8.65 -8.73 -17.94
CA LYS A 48 -10.06 -8.52 -18.30
C LYS A 48 -10.43 -9.12 -19.66
N ALA A 49 -9.58 -8.95 -20.67
CA ALA A 49 -9.80 -9.50 -22.00
C ALA A 49 -9.82 -11.03 -22.00
N ASP A 50 -9.00 -11.66 -21.15
CA ASP A 50 -8.97 -13.11 -20.93
C ASP A 50 -10.12 -13.62 -20.02
N GLY A 51 -10.94 -12.73 -19.45
CA GLY A 51 -12.03 -13.09 -18.56
C GLY A 51 -11.60 -13.50 -17.14
N GLN A 52 -10.37 -13.17 -16.73
CA GLN A 52 -9.93 -13.39 -15.35
C GLN A 52 -10.71 -12.48 -14.40
N ALA A 53 -11.20 -13.05 -13.29
CA ALA A 53 -12.00 -12.31 -12.31
C ALA A 53 -11.13 -11.48 -11.36
N ALA A 54 -9.87 -11.84 -11.21
CA ALA A 54 -8.91 -11.22 -10.30
C ALA A 54 -7.51 -11.18 -10.94
N LEU A 55 -6.66 -10.35 -10.36
CA LEU A 55 -5.24 -10.27 -10.71
C LEU A 55 -4.43 -9.91 -9.47
N ALA A 56 -3.25 -10.49 -9.28
CA ALA A 56 -2.32 -10.06 -8.26
C ALA A 56 -1.26 -9.11 -8.82
N LEU A 57 -0.69 -8.29 -7.93
CA LEU A 57 0.52 -7.53 -8.17
C LEU A 57 1.54 -7.86 -7.09
N THR A 58 2.73 -8.31 -7.49
CA THR A 58 3.78 -8.83 -6.59
C THR A 58 5.15 -8.31 -6.97
N ASP A 59 5.30 -6.99 -7.13
CA ASP A 59 6.57 -6.36 -7.48
C ASP A 59 7.72 -6.70 -6.53
N HIS A 60 8.96 -6.71 -7.03
CA HIS A 60 10.17 -7.05 -6.30
C HIS A 60 10.42 -6.14 -5.09
N GLY A 61 10.24 -6.66 -3.90
CA GLY A 61 10.58 -6.04 -2.62
C GLY A 61 9.85 -4.75 -2.29
N ASN A 62 8.81 -4.37 -3.04
CA ASN A 62 8.12 -3.09 -2.83
C ASN A 62 6.61 -3.15 -3.10
N MET A 63 5.92 -2.10 -2.68
CA MET A 63 4.49 -1.89 -2.86
C MET A 63 4.19 -0.57 -3.59
N PHE A 64 5.12 -0.06 -4.40
CA PHE A 64 5.00 1.27 -5.00
C PHE A 64 3.82 1.41 -5.95
N GLY A 65 3.49 0.35 -6.69
CA GLY A 65 2.39 0.29 -7.64
C GLY A 65 1.02 0.00 -7.03
N ILE A 66 0.94 -0.39 -5.76
CA ILE A 66 -0.26 -0.99 -5.15
C ILE A 66 -1.50 -0.08 -5.21
N LYS A 67 -1.37 1.21 -4.91
CA LYS A 67 -2.53 2.12 -4.95
C LYS A 67 -3.05 2.32 -6.36
N LEU A 68 -2.16 2.54 -7.33
CA LEU A 68 -2.54 2.64 -8.74
C LEU A 68 -3.21 1.36 -9.24
N PHE A 69 -2.66 0.20 -8.87
CA PHE A 69 -3.21 -1.11 -9.22
C PHE A 69 -4.59 -1.32 -8.62
N TYR A 70 -4.77 -1.07 -7.32
CA TYR A 70 -6.04 -1.18 -6.61
C TYR A 70 -7.13 -0.33 -7.27
N ASP A 71 -6.86 0.97 -7.49
CA ASP A 71 -7.83 1.89 -8.08
C ASP A 71 -8.21 1.48 -9.51
N THR A 72 -7.21 1.12 -10.32
CA THR A 72 -7.43 0.72 -11.71
C THR A 72 -8.22 -0.58 -11.81
N CYS A 73 -7.91 -1.58 -10.97
CA CYS A 73 -8.66 -2.83 -10.90
C CYS A 73 -10.13 -2.58 -10.55
N ARG A 74 -10.40 -1.77 -9.52
CA ARG A 74 -11.78 -1.43 -9.12
C ARG A 74 -12.55 -0.72 -10.23
N GLN A 75 -11.92 0.25 -10.91
CA GLN A 75 -12.53 0.93 -12.04
C GLN A 75 -12.87 -0.01 -13.21
N LYS A 76 -12.05 -1.04 -13.42
CA LYS A 76 -12.23 -2.00 -14.52
C LYS A 76 -13.07 -3.21 -14.14
N GLY A 77 -13.46 -3.37 -12.86
CA GLY A 77 -14.25 -4.50 -12.35
C GLY A 77 -13.45 -5.80 -12.23
N ILE A 78 -12.14 -5.71 -11.99
CA ILE A 78 -11.24 -6.82 -11.67
C ILE A 78 -10.96 -6.78 -10.15
N LYS A 79 -10.99 -7.93 -9.48
CA LYS A 79 -10.64 -8.04 -8.06
C LYS A 79 -9.14 -7.85 -7.87
N PRO A 80 -8.67 -6.80 -7.16
CA PRO A 80 -7.25 -6.62 -6.90
C PRO A 80 -6.78 -7.55 -5.79
N ILE A 81 -5.68 -8.27 -6.01
CA ILE A 81 -4.98 -9.05 -5.00
C ILE A 81 -3.63 -8.39 -4.75
N LEU A 82 -3.47 -7.80 -3.58
CA LEU A 82 -2.34 -6.95 -3.25
C LEU A 82 -1.22 -7.79 -2.64
N GLY A 83 -0.02 -7.70 -3.19
CA GLY A 83 1.10 -8.50 -2.75
C GLY A 83 2.46 -7.85 -2.97
N CYS A 84 3.48 -8.62 -2.70
CA CYS A 84 4.88 -8.29 -2.93
C CYS A 84 5.69 -9.59 -3.05
N GLU A 85 6.62 -9.64 -3.98
CA GLU A 85 7.68 -10.65 -3.95
C GLU A 85 8.79 -10.17 -3.02
N ALA A 86 8.76 -10.64 -1.78
CA ALA A 86 9.70 -10.25 -0.74
C ALA A 86 11.05 -10.99 -0.89
N TYR A 87 12.12 -10.35 -0.41
CA TYR A 87 13.42 -10.97 -0.22
C TYR A 87 13.56 -11.41 1.23
N VAL A 88 13.69 -12.72 1.48
CA VAL A 88 13.84 -13.30 2.82
C VAL A 88 15.31 -13.57 3.10
N ALA A 89 15.87 -12.91 4.10
CA ALA A 89 17.24 -13.14 4.52
C ALA A 89 17.40 -14.57 5.08
N ARG A 90 18.46 -15.28 4.68
CA ARG A 90 18.71 -16.67 5.08
C ARG A 90 19.00 -16.83 6.57
N VAL A 91 19.63 -15.84 7.19
CA VAL A 91 19.99 -15.85 8.61
C VAL A 91 19.17 -14.81 9.37
N SER A 92 19.35 -13.52 9.08
CA SER A 92 18.63 -12.42 9.73
C SER A 92 18.68 -11.18 8.86
N LEU A 93 17.64 -10.36 8.90
CA LEU A 93 17.61 -9.08 8.20
C LEU A 93 18.71 -8.11 8.69
N TYR A 94 19.22 -8.31 9.90
CA TYR A 94 20.32 -7.52 10.48
C TYR A 94 21.71 -8.01 10.05
N ASN A 95 21.82 -9.22 9.50
CA ASN A 95 23.08 -9.72 8.96
C ASN A 95 23.37 -9.05 7.60
N LYS A 96 24.43 -8.23 7.57
CA LYS A 96 24.87 -7.48 6.38
C LYS A 96 26.27 -7.92 5.90
N GLU A 97 26.62 -9.19 6.15
CA GLU A 97 27.91 -9.75 5.77
C GLU A 97 27.83 -10.51 4.44
N LYS A 98 28.82 -10.23 3.56
CA LYS A 98 29.00 -10.99 2.30
C LYS A 98 29.64 -12.37 2.62
N PRO A 99 29.33 -13.41 1.83
CA PRO A 99 28.40 -13.46 0.68
C PRO A 99 26.98 -13.92 1.04
N VAL A 100 26.73 -14.33 2.30
CA VAL A 100 25.60 -15.19 2.69
C VAL A 100 24.23 -14.57 2.45
N ASP A 101 24.06 -13.28 2.77
CA ASP A 101 22.75 -12.62 2.79
C ASP A 101 22.62 -11.42 1.84
N ARG A 102 23.34 -11.43 0.72
CA ARG A 102 23.36 -10.28 -0.20
C ARG A 102 22.02 -10.00 -0.87
N SER A 103 21.26 -11.03 -1.25
CA SER A 103 20.04 -10.85 -2.04
C SER A 103 18.77 -11.34 -1.35
N GLY A 104 18.87 -12.26 -0.39
CA GLY A 104 17.72 -12.97 0.15
C GLY A 104 17.15 -14.03 -0.81
N GLU A 105 16.17 -14.78 -0.32
CA GLU A 105 15.39 -15.77 -1.09
C GLU A 105 14.01 -15.18 -1.38
N HIS A 106 13.46 -15.50 -2.56
CA HIS A 106 12.18 -14.95 -2.99
C HIS A 106 10.99 -15.61 -2.28
N LEU A 107 9.99 -14.83 -1.95
CA LEU A 107 8.75 -15.30 -1.33
C LEU A 107 7.59 -14.42 -1.77
N ILE A 108 6.54 -15.02 -2.34
CA ILE A 108 5.32 -14.28 -2.65
C ILE A 108 4.48 -14.14 -1.39
N ILE A 109 4.10 -12.91 -1.09
CA ILE A 109 3.25 -12.54 0.03
C ILE A 109 2.04 -11.79 -0.51
N LEU A 110 0.84 -12.31 -0.26
CA LEU A 110 -0.43 -11.73 -0.68
C LEU A 110 -1.25 -11.31 0.54
N ALA A 111 -1.90 -10.17 0.48
CA ALA A 111 -2.81 -9.71 1.51
C ALA A 111 -4.20 -10.35 1.32
N LYS A 112 -4.60 -11.21 2.26
CA LYS A 112 -5.91 -11.88 2.25
C LYS A 112 -7.05 -10.93 2.60
N ASN A 113 -6.78 -9.96 3.50
CA ASN A 113 -7.72 -8.98 4.03
C ASN A 113 -7.00 -7.72 4.49
N LEU A 114 -7.73 -6.76 5.06
CA LEU A 114 -7.15 -5.50 5.53
C LEU A 114 -6.07 -5.69 6.61
N THR A 115 -6.20 -6.68 7.49
CA THR A 115 -5.16 -7.01 8.48
C THR A 115 -3.89 -7.49 7.78
N GLY A 116 -4.02 -8.39 6.80
CA GLY A 116 -2.91 -8.85 5.97
C GLY A 116 -2.27 -7.71 5.18
N TYR A 117 -3.05 -6.80 4.60
CA TYR A 117 -2.51 -5.61 3.93
C TYR A 117 -1.65 -4.76 4.89
N ARG A 118 -2.16 -4.49 6.10
CA ARG A 118 -1.39 -3.72 7.11
C ARG A 118 -0.11 -4.45 7.54
N ASN A 119 -0.15 -5.78 7.67
CA ASN A 119 1.01 -6.58 7.98
C ASN A 119 2.02 -6.59 6.82
N LEU A 120 1.56 -6.69 5.58
CA LEU A 120 2.42 -6.58 4.40
C LEU A 120 3.12 -5.21 4.33
N VAL A 121 2.40 -4.10 4.62
CA VAL A 121 3.00 -2.76 4.72
C VAL A 121 4.09 -2.71 5.78
N LYS A 122 3.88 -3.33 6.96
CA LYS A 122 4.91 -3.39 8.03
C LYS A 122 6.13 -4.19 7.58
N LEU A 123 5.91 -5.34 6.94
CA LEU A 123 7.00 -6.18 6.43
C LEU A 123 7.83 -5.42 5.40
N CYS A 124 7.21 -4.80 4.39
CA CYS A 124 7.90 -3.99 3.39
C CYS A 124 8.62 -2.78 4.02
N SER A 125 8.00 -2.09 4.97
CA SER A 125 8.64 -0.97 5.67
C SER A 125 9.86 -1.41 6.48
N THR A 126 9.76 -2.51 7.22
CA THR A 126 10.90 -3.09 7.95
C THR A 126 12.02 -3.51 7.00
N ALA A 127 11.67 -4.08 5.84
CA ALA A 127 12.64 -4.46 4.82
C ALA A 127 13.47 -3.26 4.33
N PHE A 128 12.85 -2.10 4.13
CA PHE A 128 13.54 -0.89 3.72
C PHE A 128 14.30 -0.20 4.87
N CYS A 129 13.69 -0.07 6.05
CA CYS A 129 14.27 0.67 7.17
C CYS A 129 15.41 -0.09 7.85
N ASP A 130 15.21 -1.38 8.13
CA ASP A 130 16.12 -2.19 8.96
C ASP A 130 16.88 -3.22 8.13
N GLY A 131 16.18 -3.88 7.19
CA GLY A 131 16.68 -5.03 6.45
C GLY A 131 17.44 -4.71 5.17
N PHE A 132 17.54 -3.45 4.76
CA PHE A 132 18.15 -3.08 3.49
C PHE A 132 19.65 -3.42 3.46
N TYR A 133 19.99 -4.35 2.54
CA TYR A 133 21.37 -4.68 2.21
C TYR A 133 21.41 -5.21 0.78
N TYR A 134 21.75 -4.34 -0.19
CA TYR A 134 21.56 -4.51 -1.64
C TYR A 134 20.10 -4.63 -2.07
N ARG A 135 19.25 -5.30 -1.31
CA ARG A 135 17.80 -5.45 -1.48
C ARG A 135 17.07 -5.20 -0.17
N PRO A 136 15.81 -4.78 -0.20
CA PRO A 136 15.00 -4.69 1.02
C PRO A 136 14.62 -6.09 1.48
N ARG A 137 15.16 -6.56 2.62
CA ARG A 137 14.99 -7.94 3.09
C ARG A 137 14.18 -7.98 4.39
N ILE A 138 13.34 -8.97 4.48
CA ILE A 138 12.72 -9.41 5.73
C ILE A 138 13.41 -10.70 6.21
N ASP A 139 13.02 -11.23 7.36
CA ASP A 139 13.41 -12.56 7.82
C ASP A 139 12.23 -13.34 8.41
N LYS A 140 12.44 -14.60 8.77
CA LYS A 140 11.43 -15.48 9.35
C LYS A 140 10.86 -14.92 10.66
N THR A 141 11.67 -14.21 11.45
CA THR A 141 11.20 -13.58 12.70
C THR A 141 10.18 -12.45 12.43
N GLN A 142 10.34 -11.70 11.34
CA GLN A 142 9.36 -10.70 10.94
C GLN A 142 8.08 -11.34 10.40
N LEU A 143 8.20 -12.44 9.65
CA LEU A 143 7.04 -13.20 9.20
C LEU A 143 6.24 -13.77 10.38
N GLU A 144 6.89 -14.34 11.39
CA GLU A 144 6.22 -14.81 12.61
C GLU A 144 5.43 -13.71 13.32
N LYS A 145 5.95 -12.48 13.37
CA LYS A 145 5.30 -11.33 14.03
C LYS A 145 4.12 -10.78 13.23
N HIS A 146 4.14 -10.91 11.91
CA HIS A 146 3.22 -10.22 11.00
C HIS A 146 2.56 -11.18 9.99
N HIS A 147 2.32 -12.44 10.38
CA HIS A 147 1.76 -13.48 9.49
C HIS A 147 0.25 -13.40 9.29
N GLU A 148 -0.47 -12.80 10.24
CA GLU A 148 -1.93 -12.80 10.24
C GLU A 148 -2.51 -12.12 8.98
N GLY A 149 -3.50 -12.78 8.36
CA GLY A 149 -4.18 -12.28 7.17
C GLY A 149 -3.33 -12.30 5.89
N LEU A 150 -2.22 -13.06 5.86
CA LEU A 150 -1.39 -13.24 4.69
C LEU A 150 -1.59 -14.63 4.07
N ILE A 151 -1.48 -14.68 2.74
CA ILE A 151 -1.34 -15.91 1.94
C ILE A 151 0.07 -15.90 1.36
N ILE A 152 0.76 -17.03 1.44
CA ILE A 152 2.17 -17.16 1.06
C ILE A 152 2.32 -18.22 -0.02
N SER A 153 3.21 -17.98 -0.98
CA SER A 153 3.65 -19.02 -1.90
C SER A 153 5.17 -19.02 -2.10
N SER A 154 5.69 -20.16 -2.55
CA SER A 154 7.13 -20.47 -2.53
C SER A 154 7.97 -19.72 -3.58
N ALA A 155 7.36 -18.85 -4.36
CA ALA A 155 7.97 -18.09 -5.46
C ALA A 155 8.64 -18.96 -6.56
N CYS A 156 9.58 -18.37 -7.31
CA CYS A 156 10.29 -18.96 -8.46
C CYS A 156 11.55 -19.76 -8.03
N LEU A 157 12.45 -20.06 -8.98
CA LEU A 157 13.73 -20.68 -8.70
C LEU A 157 14.59 -19.90 -7.69
N GLY A 158 14.32 -18.61 -7.48
CA GLY A 158 14.93 -17.77 -6.44
C GLY A 158 14.40 -18.02 -5.02
N GLY A 159 13.33 -18.78 -4.85
CA GLY A 159 12.72 -19.08 -3.56
C GLY A 159 13.50 -20.14 -2.74
N GLU A 160 13.32 -20.13 -1.41
CA GLU A 160 14.04 -21.01 -0.47
C GLU A 160 13.90 -22.50 -0.83
N ILE A 161 12.69 -22.92 -1.21
CA ILE A 161 12.40 -24.32 -1.51
C ILE A 161 13.17 -24.77 -2.75
N ASP A 162 13.08 -24.02 -3.83
CA ASP A 162 13.73 -24.36 -5.10
C ASP A 162 15.27 -24.28 -4.97
N GLN A 163 15.81 -23.29 -4.26
CA GLN A 163 17.25 -23.17 -4.00
C GLN A 163 17.80 -24.39 -3.26
N LYS A 164 17.08 -24.89 -2.26
CA LYS A 164 17.48 -26.10 -1.53
C LYS A 164 17.39 -27.36 -2.40
N ILE A 165 16.33 -27.50 -3.22
CA ILE A 165 16.20 -28.63 -4.16
C ILE A 165 17.34 -28.61 -5.18
N MET A 166 17.67 -27.47 -5.75
CA MET A 166 18.77 -27.33 -6.71
C MET A 166 20.13 -27.63 -6.09
N ALA A 167 20.33 -27.28 -4.81
CA ALA A 167 21.52 -27.62 -4.06
C ALA A 167 21.59 -29.12 -3.65
N GLY A 168 20.52 -29.90 -3.87
CA GLY A 168 20.43 -31.31 -3.46
C GLY A 168 20.03 -31.49 -2.00
N ASP A 169 19.69 -30.43 -1.28
CA ASP A 169 19.24 -30.44 0.11
C ASP A 169 17.72 -30.68 0.19
N LEU A 170 17.28 -31.89 -0.16
CA LEU A 170 15.86 -32.24 -0.19
C LEU A 170 15.23 -32.23 1.21
N GLU A 171 15.99 -32.66 2.23
CA GLU A 171 15.54 -32.62 3.62
C GLU A 171 15.37 -31.18 4.11
N GLY A 172 16.29 -30.30 3.76
CA GLY A 172 16.19 -28.87 4.06
C GLY A 172 15.01 -28.20 3.37
N ALA A 173 14.73 -28.58 2.11
CA ALA A 173 13.55 -28.09 1.37
C ALA A 173 12.25 -28.52 2.06
N GLU A 174 12.14 -29.77 2.48
CA GLU A 174 10.98 -30.29 3.21
C GLU A 174 10.80 -29.58 4.57
N LYS A 175 11.88 -29.41 5.34
CA LYS A 175 11.85 -28.69 6.62
C LYS A 175 11.42 -27.23 6.45
N ALA A 176 11.89 -26.56 5.41
CA ALA A 176 11.48 -25.20 5.09
C ALA A 176 9.99 -25.13 4.74
N ALA A 177 9.51 -26.01 3.86
CA ALA A 177 8.10 -26.10 3.50
C ALA A 177 7.20 -26.39 4.73
N LEU A 178 7.65 -27.27 5.63
CA LEU A 178 6.95 -27.56 6.87
C LEU A 178 6.89 -26.34 7.80
N TRP A 179 7.94 -25.54 7.87
CA TRP A 179 7.97 -24.32 8.66
C TRP A 179 6.90 -23.32 8.17
N TYR A 180 6.84 -23.07 6.85
CA TYR A 180 5.80 -22.21 6.26
C TYR A 180 4.39 -22.79 6.48
N LYS A 181 4.21 -24.10 6.27
CA LYS A 181 2.92 -24.78 6.51
C LYS A 181 2.46 -24.66 7.97
N ASN A 182 3.36 -24.77 8.92
CA ASN A 182 3.03 -24.63 10.34
C ASN A 182 2.62 -23.20 10.70
N LEU A 183 3.23 -22.19 10.07
CA LEU A 183 2.94 -20.78 10.35
C LEU A 183 1.64 -20.29 9.63
N PHE A 184 1.46 -20.68 8.38
CA PHE A 184 0.37 -20.16 7.54
C PHE A 184 -0.79 -21.16 7.31
N GLY A 185 -0.63 -22.39 7.72
CA GLY A 185 -1.67 -23.41 7.59
C GLY A 185 -2.09 -23.65 6.14
N GLU A 186 -3.38 -23.52 5.86
CA GLU A 186 -3.96 -23.68 4.52
C GLU A 186 -3.77 -22.44 3.61
N ASP A 187 -3.12 -21.39 4.11
CA ASP A 187 -2.76 -20.19 3.34
C ASP A 187 -1.30 -20.23 2.84
N TYR A 188 -0.66 -21.43 2.86
CA TYR A 188 0.64 -21.68 2.24
C TYR A 188 0.52 -22.57 1.02
N TYR A 189 1.18 -22.18 -0.08
CA TYR A 189 1.17 -22.87 -1.38
C TYR A 189 2.59 -23.06 -1.91
N LEU A 190 2.80 -24.13 -2.71
CA LEU A 190 4.01 -24.30 -3.50
C LEU A 190 3.75 -23.92 -4.96
N GLU A 191 4.56 -23.00 -5.49
CA GLU A 191 4.44 -22.57 -6.88
C GLU A 191 5.13 -23.55 -7.83
N VAL A 192 4.50 -23.78 -8.98
CA VAL A 192 5.07 -24.50 -10.10
C VAL A 192 5.09 -23.59 -11.34
N MET A 193 6.26 -23.52 -12.00
CA MET A 193 6.48 -22.69 -13.19
C MET A 193 7.08 -23.50 -14.32
N ARG A 194 6.75 -23.16 -15.55
CA ARG A 194 7.29 -23.76 -16.77
C ARG A 194 7.62 -22.69 -17.78
N HIS A 195 8.90 -22.51 -18.03
CA HIS A 195 9.42 -21.59 -19.04
C HIS A 195 10.22 -22.36 -20.08
N PRO A 196 9.56 -23.04 -21.05
CA PRO A 196 10.26 -23.82 -22.07
C PRO A 196 11.11 -22.88 -22.94
N ALA A 197 12.43 -22.98 -22.81
CA ALA A 197 13.38 -22.17 -23.57
C ALA A 197 13.88 -22.92 -24.81
N ALA A 198 13.97 -22.21 -25.93
CA ALA A 198 14.53 -22.73 -27.16
C ALA A 198 16.06 -22.78 -27.12
N ASP A 199 16.70 -21.82 -26.44
CA ASP A 199 18.16 -21.78 -26.26
C ASP A 199 18.61 -22.92 -25.34
N PRO A 200 19.56 -23.78 -25.75
CA PRO A 200 19.98 -24.95 -24.98
C PRO A 200 20.57 -24.62 -23.60
N LYS A 201 21.27 -23.48 -23.47
CA LYS A 201 21.82 -23.04 -22.17
C LYS A 201 20.74 -22.59 -21.22
N GLN A 202 19.82 -21.74 -21.67
CA GLN A 202 18.67 -21.31 -20.86
C GLN A 202 17.78 -22.50 -20.50
N ARG A 203 17.60 -23.45 -21.42
CA ARG A 203 16.86 -24.67 -21.17
C ARG A 203 17.46 -25.44 -19.99
N ALA A 204 18.77 -25.68 -20.01
CA ALA A 204 19.45 -26.41 -18.93
C ALA A 204 19.47 -25.64 -17.60
N GLU A 205 19.69 -24.33 -17.67
CA GLU A 205 19.81 -23.49 -16.47
C GLU A 205 18.45 -23.18 -15.81
N ILE A 206 17.36 -23.06 -16.59
CA ILE A 206 16.05 -22.65 -16.08
C ILE A 206 15.01 -23.76 -16.21
N TYR A 207 14.65 -24.17 -17.42
CA TYR A 207 13.54 -25.10 -17.62
C TYR A 207 13.77 -26.47 -16.99
N ASP A 208 14.93 -27.07 -17.19
CA ASP A 208 15.24 -28.39 -16.62
C ASP A 208 15.31 -28.33 -15.08
N ASN A 209 15.80 -27.22 -14.51
CA ASN A 209 15.74 -26.99 -13.08
C ASN A 209 14.30 -26.80 -12.58
N GLN A 210 13.46 -26.06 -13.31
CA GLN A 210 12.03 -25.95 -12.98
C GLN A 210 11.36 -27.33 -12.98
N GLN A 211 11.62 -28.18 -13.99
CA GLN A 211 11.06 -29.54 -14.04
C GLN A 211 11.54 -30.40 -12.84
N ARG A 212 12.83 -30.31 -12.51
CA ARG A 212 13.38 -31.00 -11.32
C ARG A 212 12.70 -30.51 -10.03
N CYS A 213 12.57 -29.20 -9.84
CA CYS A 213 11.90 -28.62 -8.68
C CYS A 213 10.43 -29.01 -8.60
N ILE A 214 9.70 -29.03 -9.73
CA ILE A 214 8.30 -29.48 -9.79
C ILE A 214 8.15 -30.91 -9.27
N GLN A 215 9.02 -31.85 -9.72
CA GLN A 215 8.96 -33.25 -9.28
C GLN A 215 9.15 -33.38 -7.76
N GLU A 216 10.08 -32.65 -7.18
CA GLU A 216 10.32 -32.69 -5.73
C GLU A 216 9.21 -31.95 -4.96
N LYS A 217 8.74 -30.79 -5.46
CA LYS A 217 7.61 -30.06 -4.85
C LYS A 217 6.32 -30.90 -4.83
N ILE A 218 6.04 -31.71 -5.86
CA ILE A 218 4.91 -32.67 -5.87
C ILE A 218 5.03 -33.66 -4.71
N LYS A 219 6.23 -34.19 -4.43
CA LYS A 219 6.45 -35.13 -3.32
C LYS A 219 6.25 -34.44 -1.96
N ILE A 220 6.83 -33.25 -1.78
CA ILE A 220 6.69 -32.44 -0.58
C ILE A 220 5.21 -32.06 -0.36
N ALA A 221 4.53 -31.58 -1.41
CA ALA A 221 3.13 -31.21 -1.41
C ALA A 221 2.23 -32.34 -0.89
N ARG A 222 2.41 -33.55 -1.44
CA ARG A 222 1.65 -34.75 -1.03
C ARG A 222 1.96 -35.14 0.42
N LYS A 223 3.22 -35.10 0.83
CA LYS A 223 3.65 -35.50 2.17
C LYS A 223 3.16 -34.55 3.25
N LEU A 224 3.19 -33.25 2.99
CA LEU A 224 2.85 -32.19 3.96
C LEU A 224 1.42 -31.64 3.79
N ASN A 225 0.64 -32.19 2.87
CA ASN A 225 -0.68 -31.70 2.51
C ASN A 225 -0.68 -30.19 2.18
N ILE A 226 0.22 -29.79 1.26
CA ILE A 226 0.35 -28.42 0.73
C ILE A 226 -0.17 -28.44 -0.69
N LYS A 227 -0.96 -27.44 -1.08
CA LYS A 227 -1.48 -27.31 -2.45
C LYS A 227 -0.46 -26.69 -3.38
N LEU A 228 -0.48 -27.14 -4.64
CA LEU A 228 0.33 -26.55 -5.71
C LEU A 228 -0.49 -25.45 -6.41
N ILE A 229 0.18 -24.40 -6.87
CA ILE A 229 -0.39 -23.38 -7.76
C ILE A 229 0.53 -23.16 -8.96
N ALA A 230 -0.07 -22.99 -10.15
CA ALA A 230 0.67 -22.63 -11.35
C ALA A 230 0.83 -21.11 -11.45
N THR A 231 2.05 -20.65 -11.71
CA THR A 231 2.37 -19.23 -11.90
C THR A 231 3.29 -19.07 -13.12
N ASN A 232 3.48 -17.84 -13.60
CA ASN A 232 4.31 -17.58 -14.77
C ASN A 232 5.37 -16.49 -14.57
N ASP A 233 5.49 -15.94 -13.37
CA ASP A 233 6.50 -14.89 -13.07
C ASP A 233 6.50 -13.78 -14.13
N VAL A 234 5.31 -13.16 -14.33
CA VAL A 234 5.06 -12.24 -15.44
C VAL A 234 5.89 -10.97 -15.30
N HIS A 235 6.68 -10.62 -16.31
CA HIS A 235 7.51 -9.42 -16.35
C HIS A 235 7.16 -8.45 -17.49
N PHE A 236 6.47 -8.93 -18.53
CA PHE A 236 6.04 -8.12 -19.66
C PHE A 236 4.69 -8.58 -20.21
N LEU A 237 4.07 -7.77 -21.09
CA LEU A 237 2.67 -7.98 -21.48
C LEU A 237 2.50 -9.03 -22.59
N ASN A 238 3.22 -8.92 -23.68
CA ASN A 238 3.03 -9.74 -24.86
C ASN A 238 4.31 -10.50 -25.20
N GLU A 239 4.20 -11.62 -25.90
CA GLU A 239 5.36 -12.42 -26.31
C GLU A 239 6.37 -11.60 -27.12
N GLU A 240 5.89 -10.69 -27.99
CA GLU A 240 6.73 -9.79 -28.79
C GLU A 240 7.51 -8.76 -27.97
N ASP A 241 7.09 -8.46 -26.72
CA ASP A 241 7.80 -7.53 -25.83
C ASP A 241 9.09 -8.12 -25.25
N ALA A 242 9.35 -9.42 -25.48
CA ALA A 242 10.52 -10.13 -24.94
C ALA A 242 11.85 -9.51 -25.37
N GLU A 243 11.94 -8.93 -26.58
CA GLU A 243 13.15 -8.27 -27.05
C GLU A 243 13.39 -6.94 -26.33
N ALA A 244 12.35 -6.15 -26.14
CA ALA A 244 12.43 -4.90 -25.38
C ALA A 244 12.77 -5.18 -23.88
N HIS A 245 12.20 -6.24 -23.32
CA HIS A 245 12.52 -6.71 -21.97
C HIS A 245 14.00 -7.14 -21.84
N ASP A 246 14.54 -7.85 -22.83
CA ASP A 246 15.95 -8.26 -22.86
C ASP A 246 16.90 -7.05 -22.86
N LEU A 247 16.55 -5.97 -23.57
CA LEU A 247 17.28 -4.70 -23.55
C LEU A 247 17.21 -4.01 -22.18
N LEU A 248 16.05 -4.06 -21.51
CA LEU A 248 15.89 -3.53 -20.15
C LEU A 248 16.81 -4.26 -19.16
N ILE A 249 16.93 -5.59 -19.26
CA ILE A 249 17.87 -6.39 -18.46
C ILE A 249 19.32 -5.99 -18.72
N CYS A 250 19.70 -5.75 -19.96
CA CYS A 250 21.03 -5.24 -20.31
C CYS A 250 21.32 -3.91 -19.63
N LEU A 251 20.39 -2.96 -19.69
CA LEU A 251 20.50 -1.65 -19.05
C LEU A 251 20.69 -1.78 -17.53
N ASN A 252 19.89 -2.61 -16.88
CA ASN A 252 19.95 -2.85 -15.45
C ASN A 252 21.25 -3.51 -15.00
N THR A 253 21.69 -4.54 -15.72
CA THR A 253 22.91 -5.29 -15.40
C THR A 253 24.19 -4.60 -15.86
N ARG A 254 24.06 -3.48 -16.62
CA ARG A 254 25.18 -2.76 -17.23
C ARG A 254 26.02 -3.68 -18.14
N LYS A 255 25.36 -4.49 -18.94
CA LYS A 255 25.94 -5.43 -19.85
C LYS A 255 25.49 -5.11 -21.28
N ASP A 256 26.38 -5.29 -22.25
CA ASP A 256 26.04 -5.16 -23.66
C ASP A 256 25.19 -6.36 -24.12
N ILE A 257 24.37 -6.14 -25.15
CA ILE A 257 23.46 -7.17 -25.68
C ILE A 257 24.22 -8.42 -26.16
N ASP A 258 25.45 -8.24 -26.67
CA ASP A 258 26.31 -9.29 -27.19
C ASP A 258 27.18 -9.96 -26.11
N ASP A 259 27.16 -9.49 -24.86
CA ASP A 259 27.94 -10.11 -23.77
C ASP A 259 27.39 -11.52 -23.47
N PRO A 260 28.20 -12.59 -23.69
CA PRO A 260 27.72 -13.96 -23.44
C PRO A 260 27.50 -14.30 -21.97
N THR A 261 28.00 -13.46 -21.06
CA THR A 261 27.87 -13.65 -19.60
C THR A 261 26.71 -12.87 -18.99
N ARG A 262 25.96 -12.11 -19.80
CA ARG A 262 24.83 -11.34 -19.29
C ARG A 262 23.69 -12.22 -18.83
N MET A 263 22.90 -11.71 -17.90
CA MET A 263 21.64 -12.30 -17.50
C MET A 263 20.66 -12.31 -18.68
N ARG A 264 19.93 -13.39 -18.84
CA ARG A 264 18.86 -13.55 -19.84
C ARG A 264 17.68 -14.25 -19.21
N TYR A 265 16.51 -13.77 -19.51
CA TYR A 265 15.25 -14.47 -19.24
C TYR A 265 14.93 -15.44 -20.37
N THR A 266 13.97 -16.35 -20.13
CA THR A 266 13.61 -17.39 -21.12
C THR A 266 12.76 -16.86 -22.27
N ARG A 267 12.29 -15.63 -22.17
CA ARG A 267 11.29 -14.98 -23.03
C ARG A 267 9.90 -15.62 -22.89
N GLN A 268 9.64 -16.33 -21.80
CA GLN A 268 8.35 -16.95 -21.50
C GLN A 268 7.57 -16.21 -20.41
N GLU A 269 8.15 -15.16 -19.83
CA GLU A 269 7.66 -14.41 -18.69
C GLU A 269 6.63 -13.34 -19.09
N TRP A 270 5.92 -13.54 -20.23
CA TRP A 270 4.83 -12.68 -20.66
C TRP A 270 3.50 -13.08 -20.04
N PHE A 271 2.52 -12.15 -20.08
CA PHE A 271 1.19 -12.38 -19.53
C PHE A 271 0.41 -13.38 -20.38
N LYS A 272 0.40 -14.64 -20.00
CA LYS A 272 -0.29 -15.73 -20.68
C LYS A 272 -1.79 -15.73 -20.39
N THR A 273 -2.59 -16.12 -21.36
CA THR A 273 -4.03 -16.37 -21.20
C THR A 273 -4.26 -17.61 -20.33
N THR A 274 -5.49 -17.73 -19.80
CA THR A 274 -5.94 -18.91 -19.07
C THR A 274 -5.70 -20.20 -19.86
N GLN A 275 -6.00 -20.19 -21.17
CA GLN A 275 -5.80 -21.36 -22.02
C GLN A 275 -4.33 -21.73 -22.18
N GLU A 276 -3.45 -20.75 -22.38
CA GLU A 276 -2.00 -20.97 -22.49
C GLU A 276 -1.41 -21.52 -21.17
N MET A 277 -1.92 -21.07 -20.03
CA MET A 277 -1.50 -21.63 -18.73
C MET A 277 -2.00 -23.07 -18.56
N ILE A 278 -3.23 -23.39 -18.98
CA ILE A 278 -3.75 -24.77 -18.98
C ILE A 278 -2.89 -25.68 -19.86
N ASP A 279 -2.52 -25.21 -21.05
CA ASP A 279 -1.72 -25.96 -22.02
C ASP A 279 -0.28 -26.21 -21.52
N LEU A 280 0.24 -25.34 -20.64
CA LEU A 280 1.54 -25.54 -19.99
C LEU A 280 1.51 -26.60 -18.87
N PHE A 281 0.36 -26.84 -18.25
CA PHE A 281 0.22 -27.73 -17.09
C PHE A 281 -0.83 -28.85 -17.31
N PRO A 282 -0.78 -29.60 -18.43
CA PRO A 282 -1.79 -30.63 -18.73
C PRO A 282 -1.74 -31.80 -17.77
N ASP A 283 -0.61 -32.00 -17.09
CA ASP A 283 -0.33 -33.05 -16.10
C ASP A 283 -0.57 -32.61 -14.65
N LEU A 284 -0.84 -31.31 -14.42
CA LEU A 284 -1.07 -30.72 -13.10
C LEU A 284 -2.29 -29.78 -13.12
N PRO A 285 -3.48 -30.22 -13.56
CA PRO A 285 -4.67 -29.37 -13.65
C PRO A 285 -5.07 -28.77 -12.29
N GLU A 286 -4.81 -29.48 -11.20
CA GLU A 286 -5.05 -29.00 -9.84
C GLU A 286 -4.27 -27.74 -9.50
N ALA A 287 -3.07 -27.53 -10.09
CA ALA A 287 -2.29 -26.33 -9.85
C ALA A 287 -2.93 -25.08 -10.53
N ILE A 288 -3.68 -25.26 -11.60
CA ILE A 288 -4.51 -24.23 -12.22
C ILE A 288 -5.75 -23.96 -11.36
N GLU A 289 -6.49 -25.04 -10.98
CA GLU A 289 -7.73 -24.94 -10.20
C GLU A 289 -7.50 -24.26 -8.83
N ASN A 290 -6.40 -24.56 -8.15
CA ASN A 290 -6.05 -23.99 -6.86
C ASN A 290 -5.83 -22.46 -6.91
N THR A 291 -5.58 -21.85 -8.08
CA THR A 291 -5.53 -20.40 -8.22
C THR A 291 -6.88 -19.74 -7.92
N GLN A 292 -7.98 -20.42 -8.29
CA GLN A 292 -9.31 -19.93 -7.95
C GLN A 292 -9.59 -19.97 -6.44
N GLU A 293 -9.06 -20.97 -5.73
CA GLU A 293 -9.19 -21.04 -4.26
C GLU A 293 -8.56 -19.82 -3.58
N ILE A 294 -7.37 -19.41 -4.00
CA ILE A 294 -6.73 -18.19 -3.46
C ILE A 294 -7.59 -16.96 -3.78
N THR A 295 -8.09 -16.86 -5.02
CA THR A 295 -8.96 -15.76 -5.43
C THR A 295 -10.21 -15.67 -4.53
N ASP A 296 -10.81 -16.81 -4.18
CA ASP A 296 -12.01 -16.87 -3.33
C ASP A 296 -11.69 -16.56 -1.86
N LYS A 297 -10.49 -16.92 -1.37
CA LYS A 297 -10.02 -16.62 -0.01
C LYS A 297 -9.73 -15.14 0.25
N VAL A 298 -9.32 -14.40 -0.77
CA VAL A 298 -9.05 -12.96 -0.62
C VAL A 298 -10.36 -12.21 -0.43
N GLU A 299 -10.47 -11.47 0.66
CA GLU A 299 -11.62 -10.64 0.97
C GLU A 299 -11.59 -9.32 0.17
N GLU A 300 -12.76 -8.70 -0.01
CA GLU A 300 -12.82 -7.32 -0.49
C GLU A 300 -12.65 -6.37 0.71
N TYR A 301 -11.76 -5.40 0.58
CA TYR A 301 -11.50 -4.39 1.61
C TYR A 301 -11.18 -3.04 0.98
N GLU A 302 -11.39 -1.97 1.76
CA GLU A 302 -11.17 -0.59 1.32
C GLU A 302 -9.81 -0.09 1.81
N LEU A 303 -9.01 0.44 0.88
CA LEU A 303 -7.72 1.09 1.20
C LEU A 303 -7.89 2.55 1.58
N ASP A 304 -8.89 3.20 1.01
CA ASP A 304 -9.13 4.60 1.27
C ASP A 304 -9.82 4.80 2.63
N SER A 305 -9.45 5.83 3.31
CA SER A 305 -10.08 6.28 4.55
C SER A 305 -10.33 7.78 4.48
N ASP A 306 -11.27 8.24 5.29
CA ASP A 306 -11.42 9.68 5.47
C ASP A 306 -10.11 10.32 5.95
N PRO A 307 -9.83 11.56 5.54
CA PRO A 307 -8.64 12.27 6.00
C PRO A 307 -8.59 12.34 7.52
N LEU A 308 -7.49 11.84 8.11
CA LEU A 308 -7.25 11.91 9.54
C LEU A 308 -6.58 13.24 9.88
N MET A 309 -7.32 14.10 10.59
CA MET A 309 -6.72 15.31 11.16
C MET A 309 -5.95 14.93 12.44
N PRO A 310 -4.66 15.26 12.51
CA PRO A 310 -3.89 15.01 13.72
C PRO A 310 -4.46 15.78 14.90
N VAL A 311 -4.40 15.18 16.10
CA VAL A 311 -4.88 15.79 17.34
C VAL A 311 -3.72 16.55 18.00
N PHE A 312 -3.89 17.86 18.17
CA PHE A 312 -2.92 18.68 18.90
C PHE A 312 -3.01 18.42 20.41
N PRO A 313 -1.89 18.14 21.13
CA PRO A 313 -1.93 17.98 22.57
C PRO A 313 -2.18 19.34 23.26
N ILE A 314 -3.37 19.51 23.84
CA ILE A 314 -3.70 20.71 24.61
C ILE A 314 -3.08 20.62 26.01
N PRO A 315 -2.46 21.70 26.53
CA PRO A 315 -1.93 21.72 27.90
C PRO A 315 -3.02 21.40 28.93
N PRO A 316 -2.74 20.53 29.93
CA PRO A 316 -3.74 20.11 30.94
C PRO A 316 -4.37 21.25 31.74
N GLU A 317 -3.67 22.37 31.85
CA GLU A 317 -4.12 23.55 32.58
C GLU A 317 -5.38 24.20 31.96
N LEU A 318 -5.62 23.94 30.67
CA LEU A 318 -6.79 24.44 29.94
C LEU A 318 -8.01 23.52 30.05
N GLY A 319 -7.82 22.35 30.63
CA GLY A 319 -8.85 21.34 30.80
C GLY A 319 -8.79 20.24 29.78
N THR A 320 -9.65 19.27 29.95
CA THR A 320 -9.81 18.08 29.11
C THR A 320 -11.10 18.13 28.30
N GLU A 321 -11.23 17.27 27.31
CA GLU A 321 -12.45 17.12 26.55
C GLU A 321 -13.63 16.67 27.43
N GLU A 322 -13.38 15.81 28.45
CA GLU A 322 -14.36 15.38 29.43
C GLU A 322 -14.89 16.54 30.27
N GLU A 323 -14.02 17.43 30.71
CA GLU A 323 -14.44 18.63 31.46
C GLU A 323 -15.27 19.58 30.58
N TYR A 324 -14.94 19.68 29.28
CA TYR A 324 -15.73 20.46 28.33
C TYR A 324 -17.11 19.84 28.09
N ARG A 325 -17.25 18.50 28.08
CA ARG A 325 -18.55 17.80 28.00
C ARG A 325 -19.43 18.06 29.22
N GLN A 326 -18.82 18.26 30.38
CA GLN A 326 -19.54 18.61 31.59
C GLN A 326 -19.94 20.09 31.67
N LYS A 327 -19.10 20.97 31.08
CA LYS A 327 -19.25 22.42 31.17
C LYS A 327 -20.23 23.00 30.13
N PHE A 328 -20.26 22.43 28.92
CA PHE A 328 -21.05 22.93 27.81
C PHE A 328 -22.10 21.91 27.38
N SER A 329 -23.35 22.36 27.23
CA SER A 329 -24.42 21.53 26.66
C SER A 329 -24.30 21.43 25.13
N GLN A 330 -25.04 20.49 24.52
CA GLN A 330 -25.14 20.42 23.06
C GLN A 330 -25.81 21.68 22.48
N GLU A 331 -26.70 22.30 23.21
CA GLU A 331 -27.35 23.55 22.80
C GLU A 331 -26.36 24.72 22.79
N ASP A 332 -25.44 24.78 23.77
CA ASP A 332 -24.37 25.78 23.78
C ASP A 332 -23.48 25.63 22.54
N LEU A 333 -23.08 24.40 22.23
CA LEU A 333 -22.29 24.12 21.04
C LEU A 333 -23.06 24.40 19.74
N PHE A 334 -24.34 24.03 19.68
CA PHE A 334 -25.19 24.36 18.54
C PHE A 334 -25.17 25.86 18.27
N ASN A 335 -25.47 26.66 19.29
CA ASN A 335 -25.48 28.11 19.16
C ASN A 335 -24.12 28.69 18.80
N GLU A 336 -23.03 28.19 19.42
CA GLU A 336 -21.66 28.68 19.17
C GLU A 336 -21.14 28.39 17.75
N PHE A 337 -21.54 27.25 17.16
CA PHE A 337 -21.03 26.83 15.85
C PHE A 337 -21.92 27.21 14.67
N THR A 338 -23.17 27.62 14.91
CA THR A 338 -24.15 27.90 13.84
C THR A 338 -24.57 29.37 13.74
N ARG A 339 -24.18 30.20 14.73
CA ARG A 339 -24.41 31.66 14.70
C ARG A 339 -23.18 32.39 14.18
N ASP A 340 -23.35 33.68 13.84
CA ASP A 340 -22.21 34.54 13.52
C ASP A 340 -21.39 34.95 14.78
N GLU A 341 -20.32 35.70 14.60
CA GLU A 341 -19.48 36.19 15.69
C GLU A 341 -20.18 37.18 16.65
N LYS A 342 -21.31 37.71 16.27
CA LYS A 342 -22.19 38.62 17.05
C LYS A 342 -23.33 37.86 17.71
N GLY A 343 -23.48 36.56 17.45
CA GLY A 343 -24.52 35.70 18.00
C GLY A 343 -25.84 35.71 17.24
N ASN A 344 -25.89 36.28 16.04
CA ASN A 344 -27.09 36.29 15.21
C ASN A 344 -27.29 34.92 14.53
N VAL A 345 -28.55 34.54 14.32
CA VAL A 345 -28.92 33.34 13.55
C VAL A 345 -28.75 33.65 12.05
N VAL A 346 -27.83 32.95 11.41
CA VAL A 346 -27.48 33.13 9.99
C VAL A 346 -27.77 31.89 9.14
N LEU A 347 -28.10 30.75 9.76
CA LEU A 347 -28.42 29.48 9.11
C LEU A 347 -29.84 29.04 9.47
N THR A 348 -30.51 28.37 8.55
CA THR A 348 -31.71 27.60 8.86
C THR A 348 -31.38 26.42 9.75
N GLU A 349 -32.35 25.83 10.44
CA GLU A 349 -32.14 24.67 11.30
C GLU A 349 -31.58 23.45 10.53
N GLU A 350 -32.03 23.25 9.30
CA GLU A 350 -31.53 22.18 8.43
C GLU A 350 -30.06 22.39 8.05
N GLU A 351 -29.68 23.61 7.65
CA GLU A 351 -28.29 23.96 7.32
C GLU A 351 -27.38 23.85 8.54
N ALA A 352 -27.85 24.30 9.71
CA ALA A 352 -27.13 24.18 10.97
C ALA A 352 -26.84 22.71 11.34
N ASN A 353 -27.85 21.84 11.26
CA ASN A 353 -27.68 20.39 11.52
C ASN A 353 -26.75 19.73 10.49
N LYS A 354 -26.82 20.10 9.22
CA LYS A 354 -25.91 19.63 8.17
C LYS A 354 -24.47 20.06 8.45
N LYS A 355 -24.26 21.30 8.91
CA LYS A 355 -22.94 21.82 9.29
C LYS A 355 -22.35 21.03 10.47
N ILE A 356 -23.12 20.77 11.53
CA ILE A 356 -22.68 19.98 12.69
C ILE A 356 -22.29 18.57 12.27
N LYS A 357 -23.10 17.92 11.42
CA LYS A 357 -22.78 16.60 10.87
C LYS A 357 -21.49 16.60 10.06
N LYS A 358 -21.27 17.63 9.23
CA LYS A 358 -20.03 17.81 8.45
C LYS A 358 -18.80 18.00 9.33
N LEU A 359 -18.94 18.64 10.49
CA LEU A 359 -17.87 18.80 11.48
C LEU A 359 -17.58 17.53 12.31
N GLY A 360 -18.33 16.44 12.12
CA GLY A 360 -18.14 15.16 12.80
C GLY A 360 -19.07 14.94 14.01
N GLY A 361 -20.16 15.73 14.12
CA GLY A 361 -21.14 15.63 15.19
C GLY A 361 -20.69 16.26 16.51
N TYR A 362 -21.58 16.23 17.52
CA TYR A 362 -21.33 16.88 18.81
C TYR A 362 -20.07 16.36 19.52
N ASP A 363 -19.75 15.07 19.41
CA ASP A 363 -18.56 14.51 20.04
C ASP A 363 -17.28 15.20 19.60
N ARG A 364 -17.17 15.53 18.30
CA ARG A 364 -16.01 16.25 17.77
C ARG A 364 -16.07 17.76 18.08
N LEU A 365 -17.26 18.34 18.23
CA LEU A 365 -17.39 19.77 18.54
C LEU A 365 -16.79 20.13 19.89
N TYR A 366 -16.86 19.27 20.91
CA TYR A 366 -16.19 19.50 22.19
C TYR A 366 -14.68 19.66 22.02
N ARG A 367 -14.08 18.80 21.19
CA ARG A 367 -12.66 18.89 20.88
C ARG A 367 -12.31 20.17 20.12
N ILE A 368 -13.09 20.51 19.08
CA ILE A 368 -12.89 21.74 18.30
C ILE A 368 -13.02 22.97 19.21
N LYS A 369 -13.97 22.97 20.15
CA LYS A 369 -14.17 24.05 21.12
C LYS A 369 -12.96 24.22 22.03
N LEU A 370 -12.43 23.13 22.59
CA LEU A 370 -11.23 23.13 23.43
C LEU A 370 -10.02 23.68 22.67
N GLU A 371 -9.80 23.20 21.44
CA GLU A 371 -8.74 23.69 20.54
C GLU A 371 -8.92 25.18 20.18
N ALA A 372 -10.16 25.62 19.95
CA ALA A 372 -10.47 27.03 19.63
C ALA A 372 -10.21 27.97 20.82
N ASP A 373 -10.52 27.54 22.04
CA ASP A 373 -10.26 28.35 23.25
C ASP A 373 -8.75 28.48 23.48
N TYR A 374 -7.99 27.41 23.26
CA TYR A 374 -6.52 27.48 23.31
C TYR A 374 -5.93 28.35 22.21
N LEU A 375 -6.41 28.20 20.98
CA LEU A 375 -6.00 29.05 19.86
C LEU A 375 -6.25 30.53 20.16
N LYS A 376 -7.40 30.85 20.74
CA LYS A 376 -7.75 32.20 21.18
C LYS A 376 -6.75 32.73 22.23
N GLU A 377 -6.44 31.92 23.24
CA GLU A 377 -5.45 32.31 24.28
C GLU A 377 -4.08 32.64 23.69
N LEU A 378 -3.55 31.75 22.82
CA LEU A 378 -2.29 31.98 22.14
C LEU A 378 -2.33 33.21 21.22
N THR A 379 -3.44 33.39 20.52
CA THR A 379 -3.64 34.58 19.66
C THR A 379 -3.63 35.86 20.47
N MET A 380 -4.32 35.91 21.61
CA MET A 380 -4.35 37.10 22.46
C MET A 380 -2.97 37.43 23.05
N LYS A 381 -2.17 36.42 23.43
CA LYS A 381 -0.76 36.62 23.79
C LYS A 381 0.04 37.21 22.60
N GLY A 382 -0.24 36.75 21.41
CA GLY A 382 0.35 37.25 20.18
C GLY A 382 -0.07 38.68 19.81
N VAL A 383 -1.32 39.06 20.11
CA VAL A 383 -1.85 40.44 19.92
C VAL A 383 -0.99 41.43 20.71
N VAL A 384 -0.79 41.15 21.99
CA VAL A 384 0.05 42.03 22.85
C VAL A 384 1.47 42.17 22.26
N LYS A 385 2.04 41.09 21.76
CA LYS A 385 3.37 41.08 21.15
C LYS A 385 3.48 41.87 19.83
N ARG A 386 2.41 41.82 18.99
CA ARG A 386 2.41 42.40 17.64
C ARG A 386 1.81 43.81 17.57
N TYR A 387 0.77 44.06 18.34
CA TYR A 387 -0.01 45.31 18.30
C TYR A 387 0.02 46.11 19.62
N GLY A 388 0.69 45.58 20.67
CA GLY A 388 0.77 46.20 21.98
C GLY A 388 -0.42 45.86 22.90
N GLU A 389 -0.39 46.43 24.12
CA GLU A 389 -1.40 46.16 25.16
C GLU A 389 -2.80 46.73 24.84
N ASN A 390 -2.87 47.76 24.00
CA ASN A 390 -4.10 48.48 23.64
C ASN A 390 -4.27 48.50 22.12
N PRO A 391 -4.59 47.35 21.48
CA PRO A 391 -4.86 47.31 20.05
C PRO A 391 -6.12 48.11 19.69
N SER A 392 -6.20 48.66 18.47
CA SER A 392 -7.40 49.37 18.03
C SER A 392 -8.62 48.46 17.97
N PRO A 393 -9.85 49.02 18.09
CA PRO A 393 -11.07 48.23 17.96
C PRO A 393 -11.15 47.46 16.64
N GLU A 394 -10.71 48.04 15.54
CA GLU A 394 -10.66 47.43 14.21
C GLU A 394 -9.78 46.13 14.18
N ILE A 395 -8.63 46.19 14.80
CA ILE A 395 -7.73 45.00 14.94
C ILE A 395 -8.47 43.91 15.71
N MET A 396 -9.10 44.26 16.84
CA MET A 396 -9.80 43.29 17.67
C MET A 396 -11.03 42.68 16.98
N GLU A 397 -11.82 43.48 16.29
CA GLU A 397 -12.94 42.99 15.49
C GLU A 397 -12.47 41.97 14.43
N ARG A 398 -11.40 42.30 13.72
CA ARG A 398 -10.82 41.43 12.71
C ARG A 398 -10.34 40.08 13.33
N ILE A 399 -9.65 40.10 14.46
CA ILE A 399 -9.17 38.92 15.15
C ILE A 399 -10.32 38.04 15.66
N ILE A 400 -11.35 38.66 16.24
CA ILE A 400 -12.54 37.92 16.73
C ILE A 400 -13.26 37.26 15.56
N PHE A 401 -13.45 37.97 14.46
CA PHE A 401 -14.02 37.43 13.23
C PHE A 401 -13.22 36.24 12.70
N GLU A 402 -11.90 36.37 12.54
CA GLU A 402 -11.05 35.29 12.03
C GLU A 402 -11.08 34.05 12.93
N LEU A 403 -10.97 34.22 14.26
CA LEU A 403 -11.08 33.13 15.22
C LEU A 403 -12.43 32.41 15.15
N HIS A 404 -13.51 33.16 14.95
CA HIS A 404 -14.84 32.59 14.77
C HIS A 404 -14.93 31.75 13.49
N ILE A 405 -14.44 32.25 12.36
CA ILE A 405 -14.42 31.48 11.10
C ILE A 405 -13.55 30.21 11.24
N MET A 406 -12.35 30.32 11.80
CA MET A 406 -11.47 29.16 12.02
C MET A 406 -12.16 28.09 12.89
N LYS A 407 -12.84 28.48 13.97
CA LYS A 407 -13.60 27.59 14.84
C LYS A 407 -14.76 26.91 14.10
N THR A 408 -15.60 27.70 13.46
CA THR A 408 -16.82 27.20 12.82
C THR A 408 -16.57 26.40 11.54
N MET A 409 -15.37 26.49 10.97
CA MET A 409 -14.88 25.63 9.88
C MET A 409 -14.12 24.39 10.37
N GLY A 410 -13.84 24.27 11.70
CA GLY A 410 -13.20 23.10 12.28
C GLY A 410 -11.68 23.04 12.16
N PHE A 411 -11.00 24.19 11.97
CA PHE A 411 -9.57 24.28 11.76
C PHE A 411 -8.68 24.71 12.94
N PRO A 412 -9.17 24.92 14.20
CA PRO A 412 -8.28 25.38 15.27
C PRO A 412 -7.07 24.48 15.48
N GLY A 413 -7.27 23.15 15.51
CA GLY A 413 -6.18 22.18 15.68
C GLY A 413 -5.12 22.29 14.60
N TYR A 414 -5.50 22.57 13.35
CA TYR A 414 -4.56 22.80 12.27
C TYR A 414 -3.65 24.01 12.51
N PHE A 415 -4.22 25.14 12.95
CA PHE A 415 -3.44 26.35 13.28
C PHE A 415 -2.51 26.11 14.47
N LEU A 416 -2.95 25.37 15.47
CA LEU A 416 -2.12 25.00 16.62
C LEU A 416 -0.92 24.15 16.20
N ILE A 417 -1.12 23.15 15.34
CA ILE A 417 -0.05 22.31 14.80
C ILE A 417 0.94 23.13 13.98
N VAL A 418 0.45 24.00 13.07
CA VAL A 418 1.33 24.85 12.25
C VAL A 418 2.15 25.81 13.09
N GLN A 419 1.51 26.42 14.10
CA GLN A 419 2.21 27.32 15.05
C GLN A 419 3.29 26.56 15.82
N ASP A 420 3.01 25.34 16.28
CA ASP A 420 3.92 24.55 17.10
C ASP A 420 5.17 24.13 16.31
N PHE A 421 5.03 23.58 15.11
CA PHE A 421 6.22 23.19 14.36
C PHE A 421 7.05 24.40 13.86
N ILE A 422 6.42 25.55 13.58
CA ILE A 422 7.14 26.78 13.25
C ILE A 422 7.92 27.30 14.48
N ARG A 423 7.28 27.25 15.66
CA ARG A 423 7.94 27.59 16.92
C ARG A 423 9.12 26.65 17.18
N ALA A 424 8.91 25.34 17.11
CA ALA A 424 9.97 24.36 17.31
C ALA A 424 11.15 24.56 16.32
N ALA A 425 10.88 24.84 15.06
CA ALA A 425 11.93 25.13 14.08
C ALA A 425 12.78 26.35 14.49
N ARG A 426 12.13 27.43 14.94
CA ARG A 426 12.84 28.63 15.41
C ARG A 426 13.63 28.36 16.68
N ASP A 427 13.08 27.60 17.63
CA ASP A 427 13.76 27.23 18.89
C ASP A 427 15.03 26.37 18.59
N MET A 428 15.00 25.60 17.50
CA MET A 428 16.16 24.83 16.99
C MET A 428 17.12 25.65 16.15
N GLY A 429 16.90 26.97 15.99
CA GLY A 429 17.75 27.84 15.18
C GLY A 429 17.54 27.71 13.66
N VAL A 430 16.50 27.02 13.23
CA VAL A 430 16.14 26.89 11.80
C VAL A 430 15.43 28.16 11.32
N ILE A 431 15.93 28.72 10.20
CA ILE A 431 15.33 29.92 9.60
C ILE A 431 13.99 29.59 8.98
N VAL A 432 12.95 30.32 9.44
CA VAL A 432 11.59 30.19 8.89
C VAL A 432 11.25 31.46 8.12
N GLY A 433 10.81 31.32 6.86
CA GLY A 433 10.40 32.44 6.01
C GLY A 433 9.18 33.20 6.55
N PRO A 434 8.88 34.39 6.00
CA PRO A 434 7.80 35.26 6.49
C PRO A 434 6.38 34.74 6.23
N GLY A 435 6.23 33.62 5.57
CA GLY A 435 4.98 33.08 5.09
C GLY A 435 4.82 33.20 3.57
N ARG A 436 3.88 32.43 3.00
CA ARG A 436 3.57 32.42 1.56
C ARG A 436 2.07 32.27 1.32
N GLY A 437 1.62 32.65 0.12
CA GLY A 437 0.24 32.47 -0.32
C GLY A 437 -0.76 33.31 0.47
N SER A 438 -2.01 32.85 0.50
CA SER A 438 -3.13 33.58 1.10
C SER A 438 -3.10 33.66 2.63
N ALA A 439 -2.34 32.81 3.32
CA ALA A 439 -2.22 32.84 4.78
C ALA A 439 -1.67 34.18 5.32
N ALA A 440 -0.95 34.95 4.48
CA ALA A 440 -0.53 36.30 4.80
C ALA A 440 -1.71 37.26 5.05
N GLY A 441 -2.93 36.93 4.61
CA GLY A 441 -4.14 37.72 4.87
C GLY A 441 -4.75 37.51 6.26
N SER A 442 -4.20 36.61 7.12
CA SER A 442 -4.72 36.32 8.44
C SER A 442 -4.00 37.08 9.56
N ALA A 443 -4.73 37.88 10.31
CA ALA A 443 -4.22 38.57 11.53
C ALA A 443 -3.98 37.58 12.66
N VAL A 444 -4.76 36.53 12.77
CA VAL A 444 -4.55 35.43 13.73
C VAL A 444 -3.22 34.70 13.40
N ALA A 445 -2.97 34.35 12.15
CA ALA A 445 -1.71 33.72 11.73
C ALA A 445 -0.50 34.62 12.00
N TYR A 446 -0.63 35.92 11.83
CA TYR A 446 0.38 36.91 12.17
C TYR A 446 0.66 36.98 13.68
N CYS A 447 -0.40 37.00 14.51
CA CYS A 447 -0.30 36.99 15.98
C CYS A 447 0.35 35.70 16.49
N LEU A 448 0.01 34.56 15.92
CA LEU A 448 0.59 33.25 16.26
C LEU A 448 2.06 33.10 15.80
N GLY A 449 2.57 34.03 15.01
CA GLY A 449 3.92 33.96 14.44
C GLY A 449 4.02 32.94 13.29
N ILE A 450 2.92 32.48 12.74
CA ILE A 450 2.89 31.64 11.53
C ILE A 450 3.36 32.45 10.34
N THR A 451 2.91 33.72 10.24
CA THR A 451 3.38 34.69 9.24
C THR A 451 4.09 35.86 9.92
N ASN A 452 4.90 36.59 9.15
CA ASN A 452 5.57 37.84 9.59
C ASN A 452 5.11 39.05 8.75
N ILE A 453 4.02 38.94 8.03
CA ILE A 453 3.40 40.01 7.24
C ILE A 453 2.14 40.46 7.98
N ASP A 454 2.06 41.74 8.31
CA ASP A 454 0.89 42.34 8.98
C ASP A 454 -0.25 42.57 7.96
N PRO A 455 -1.33 41.78 8.02
CA PRO A 455 -2.41 41.90 7.03
C PRO A 455 -3.20 43.20 7.17
N ILE A 456 -3.27 43.81 8.35
CA ILE A 456 -3.95 45.08 8.56
C ILE A 456 -3.17 46.20 7.89
N LYS A 457 -1.85 46.26 8.12
CA LYS A 457 -0.98 47.29 7.53
C LYS A 457 -0.99 47.26 6.00
N TYR A 458 -1.14 46.08 5.39
CA TYR A 458 -1.09 45.92 3.95
C TYR A 458 -2.48 45.69 3.30
N ASP A 459 -3.55 45.91 4.05
CA ASP A 459 -4.95 45.73 3.61
C ASP A 459 -5.20 44.39 2.89
N LEU A 460 -4.75 43.29 3.51
CA LEU A 460 -4.88 41.96 2.97
C LEU A 460 -6.17 41.28 3.44
N LEU A 461 -6.90 40.69 2.48
CA LEU A 461 -8.21 40.07 2.73
C LEU A 461 -8.07 38.64 3.31
N PHE A 462 -8.72 38.39 4.45
CA PHE A 462 -8.79 37.07 5.08
C PHE A 462 -9.62 36.07 4.25
N GLU A 463 -10.66 36.52 3.60
CA GLU A 463 -11.57 35.72 2.79
C GLU A 463 -10.88 35.05 1.58
N ARG A 464 -9.69 35.53 1.19
CA ARG A 464 -8.82 34.84 0.24
C ARG A 464 -8.16 33.59 0.82
N PHE A 465 -8.01 33.53 2.13
CA PHE A 465 -7.39 32.43 2.86
C PHE A 465 -8.43 31.41 3.34
N LEU A 466 -9.43 31.87 4.10
CA LEU A 466 -10.56 31.05 4.56
C LEU A 466 -11.87 31.73 4.20
N ASN A 467 -12.72 31.00 3.48
CA ASN A 467 -14.05 31.46 3.10
C ASN A 467 -15.06 30.35 3.40
N PRO A 468 -16.02 30.57 4.33
CA PRO A 468 -17.06 29.62 4.67
C PRO A 468 -18.01 29.28 3.50
N ASP A 469 -18.06 30.13 2.48
CA ASP A 469 -18.94 29.97 1.31
C ASP A 469 -18.36 29.11 0.18
N ARG A 470 -17.16 28.55 0.37
CA ARG A 470 -16.49 27.70 -0.60
C ARG A 470 -16.55 26.23 -0.27
#